data_cd7973de38aa6afdebc2b1c4ecf5ebf6
#
_entry.id   cd7973de38aa6afdebc2b1c4ecf5ebf6
#
_cell.length_a   1.000
_cell.length_b   1.000
_cell.length_c   1.000
_cell.angle_alpha   90.00
_cell.angle_beta   90.00
_cell.angle_gamma   90.00
#
_symmetry.space_group_name_H-M   'P 1'
#
loop_
_entity.id
_entity.type
_entity.pdbx_description
1 polymer ?
#
loop_
_entity_poly.entity_id
_entity_poly.type
_entity_poly.pdbx_seq_one_letter_code
_entity_poly.pdbx_strand_id
1 'polypeptide(L)'
;IKNLHAAIDGKEILKGIDLEVNAGEVHAIMGPNGAGKSTLSAVLTGRECFEVTEGEVWFNGKNLLELPAEDRAREGIFLSFQYPVEIPGVSTVNFLKTAVNEQRKYKGLPPYPASEFLKMIREKMEMVNIDSRLLNRSLNEGFSGGEKKKNEIFQMAVLEPKLAILDETDSGLDIDALRIVASGVN
;
A
#
# COMPACT_ATOMS: atom_id res chain seq x y z
N ILE A 1 -7.44 15.32 -5.11
CA ILE A 1 -6.26 15.92 -5.76
C ILE A 1 -6.73 17.05 -6.60
N LYS A 2 -6.12 18.24 -6.47
CA LYS A 2 -6.41 19.41 -7.27
C LYS A 2 -5.13 20.03 -7.77
N ASN A 3 -5.03 20.19 -9.09
CA ASN A 3 -3.92 20.85 -9.76
C ASN A 3 -2.53 20.40 -9.23
N LEU A 4 -2.31 19.10 -9.07
CA LEU A 4 -1.08 18.58 -8.48
C LEU A 4 0.06 18.62 -9.48
N HIS A 5 1.11 19.36 -9.14
CA HIS A 5 2.38 19.41 -9.85
C HIS A 5 3.49 18.79 -8.99
N ALA A 6 4.36 18.00 -9.61
CA ALA A 6 5.51 17.44 -8.91
C ALA A 6 6.71 17.28 -9.83
N ALA A 7 7.89 17.49 -9.27
CA ALA A 7 9.17 17.43 -9.96
C ALA A 7 10.14 16.46 -9.28
N ILE A 8 11.13 15.99 -10.02
CA ILE A 8 12.31 15.30 -9.55
C ILE A 8 13.54 15.94 -10.21
N ASP A 9 14.54 16.26 -9.42
CA ASP A 9 15.78 16.93 -9.90
C ASP A 9 15.49 18.18 -10.79
N GLY A 10 14.49 18.96 -10.40
CA GLY A 10 14.08 20.15 -11.12
C GLY A 10 13.29 19.89 -12.42
N LYS A 11 13.05 18.62 -12.78
CA LYS A 11 12.25 18.27 -13.95
C LYS A 11 10.82 17.97 -13.52
N GLU A 12 9.88 18.74 -14.02
CA GLU A 12 8.44 18.54 -13.77
C GLU A 12 7.96 17.27 -14.47
N ILE A 13 7.29 16.40 -13.69
CA ILE A 13 6.72 15.13 -14.15
C ILE A 13 5.19 15.18 -14.10
N LEU A 14 4.61 15.60 -12.96
CA LEU A 14 3.17 15.82 -12.85
C LEU A 14 2.88 17.28 -13.18
N LYS A 15 1.89 17.50 -14.04
CA LYS A 15 1.61 18.79 -14.67
C LYS A 15 0.13 19.17 -14.51
N GLY A 16 -0.31 19.39 -13.27
CA GLY A 16 -1.68 19.76 -12.97
C GLY A 16 -2.65 18.57 -13.00
N ILE A 17 -2.44 17.59 -12.14
CA ILE A 17 -3.35 16.44 -12.03
C ILE A 17 -4.54 16.78 -11.15
N ASP A 18 -5.73 16.59 -11.70
CA ASP A 18 -6.99 16.61 -10.97
C ASP A 18 -7.57 15.20 -10.91
N LEU A 19 -7.88 14.72 -9.71
CA LEU A 19 -8.44 13.39 -9.49
C LEU A 19 -9.26 13.35 -8.19
N GLU A 20 -10.48 12.86 -8.29
CA GLU A 20 -11.32 12.57 -7.14
C GLU A 20 -11.65 11.08 -7.13
N VAL A 21 -11.47 10.44 -5.97
CA VAL A 21 -11.76 9.03 -5.75
C VAL A 21 -12.61 8.91 -4.49
N ASN A 22 -13.82 8.39 -4.62
CA ASN A 22 -14.72 8.19 -3.50
C ASN A 22 -14.58 6.78 -2.90
N ALA A 23 -15.08 6.60 -1.67
CA ALA A 23 -15.08 5.30 -1.03
C ALA A 23 -15.85 4.27 -1.89
N GLY A 24 -15.28 3.08 -2.06
CA GLY A 24 -15.86 2.01 -2.86
C GLY A 24 -15.63 2.14 -4.37
N GLU A 25 -14.89 3.16 -4.82
CA GLU A 25 -14.53 3.30 -6.24
C GLU A 25 -13.19 2.67 -6.57
N VAL A 26 -13.08 2.15 -7.79
CA VAL A 26 -11.84 1.67 -8.37
C VAL A 26 -11.51 2.52 -9.60
N HIS A 27 -10.38 3.20 -9.56
CA HIS A 27 -9.89 4.04 -10.64
C HIS A 27 -8.67 3.41 -11.30
N ALA A 28 -8.74 3.17 -12.61
CA ALA A 28 -7.61 2.71 -13.41
C ALA A 28 -6.90 3.91 -14.04
N ILE A 29 -5.66 4.17 -13.64
CA ILE A 29 -4.83 5.23 -14.23
C ILE A 29 -3.99 4.64 -15.35
N MET A 30 -4.29 5.05 -16.57
CA MET A 30 -3.67 4.53 -17.78
C MET A 30 -2.81 5.59 -18.47
N GLY A 31 -1.78 5.16 -19.17
CA GLY A 31 -0.92 6.04 -19.94
C GLY A 31 0.38 5.34 -20.36
N PRO A 32 1.14 5.91 -21.29
CA PRO A 32 2.40 5.37 -21.76
C PRO A 32 3.46 5.34 -20.65
N ASN A 33 4.56 4.61 -20.88
CA ASN A 33 5.70 4.61 -19.97
C ASN A 33 6.27 6.03 -19.88
N GLY A 34 6.60 6.46 -18.66
CA GLY A 34 7.08 7.82 -18.39
C GLY A 34 5.98 8.89 -18.28
N ALA A 35 4.69 8.53 -18.35
CA ALA A 35 3.58 9.48 -18.18
C ALA A 35 3.39 9.98 -16.74
N GLY A 36 4.15 9.48 -15.76
CA GLY A 36 4.06 9.92 -14.36
C GLY A 36 3.17 9.05 -13.45
N LYS A 37 2.70 7.88 -13.92
CA LYS A 37 1.85 6.98 -13.10
C LYS A 37 2.49 6.62 -11.76
N SER A 38 3.70 6.05 -11.80
CA SER A 38 4.45 5.69 -10.58
C SER A 38 4.94 6.91 -9.80
N THR A 39 5.10 8.07 -10.46
CA THR A 39 5.37 9.33 -9.78
C THR A 39 4.17 9.77 -8.94
N LEU A 40 2.97 9.66 -9.46
CA LEU A 40 1.76 9.95 -8.69
C LEU A 40 1.67 9.04 -7.45
N SER A 41 1.87 7.74 -7.61
CA SER A 41 1.91 6.76 -6.51
C SER A 41 2.96 7.15 -5.45
N ALA A 42 4.16 7.54 -5.88
CA ALA A 42 5.26 7.93 -5.02
C ALA A 42 4.96 9.24 -4.25
N VAL A 43 4.40 10.24 -4.93
CA VAL A 43 4.00 11.51 -4.30
C VAL A 43 2.90 11.28 -3.26
N LEU A 44 1.89 10.48 -3.58
CA LEU A 44 0.80 10.18 -2.64
C LEU A 44 1.27 9.41 -1.40
N THR A 45 2.30 8.61 -1.54
CA THR A 45 2.88 7.84 -0.42
C THR A 45 4.01 8.55 0.32
N GLY A 46 4.38 9.77 -0.11
CA GLY A 46 5.34 10.61 0.61
C GLY A 46 6.80 10.27 0.34
N ARG A 47 7.15 9.81 -0.86
CA ARG A 47 8.57 9.62 -1.23
C ARG A 47 9.28 10.96 -1.35
N GLU A 48 10.33 11.15 -0.56
CA GLU A 48 11.07 12.41 -0.43
C GLU A 48 11.83 12.85 -1.68
N CYS A 49 12.07 11.94 -2.65
CA CYS A 49 12.76 12.30 -3.88
C CYS A 49 11.90 13.14 -4.84
N PHE A 50 10.60 13.28 -4.58
CA PHE A 50 9.71 14.11 -5.38
C PHE A 50 9.34 15.37 -4.63
N GLU A 51 9.49 16.51 -5.29
CA GLU A 51 9.08 17.82 -4.79
C GLU A 51 7.71 18.18 -5.37
N VAL A 52 6.73 18.43 -4.49
CA VAL A 52 5.45 18.98 -4.91
C VAL A 52 5.60 20.49 -5.05
N THR A 53 5.40 21.00 -6.25
CA THR A 53 5.63 22.41 -6.57
C THR A 53 4.33 23.23 -6.56
N GLU A 54 3.17 22.59 -6.80
CA GLU A 54 1.86 23.24 -6.79
C GLU A 54 0.75 22.20 -6.55
N GLY A 55 -0.40 22.65 -6.08
CA GLY A 55 -1.60 21.86 -5.91
C GLY A 55 -1.87 21.36 -4.52
N GLU A 56 -2.95 20.61 -4.38
CA GLU A 56 -3.46 20.11 -3.09
C GLU A 56 -3.80 18.62 -3.18
N VAL A 57 -3.53 17.90 -2.08
CA VAL A 57 -3.95 16.50 -1.92
C VAL A 57 -4.65 16.34 -0.58
N TRP A 58 -5.94 16.03 -0.62
CA TRP A 58 -6.76 15.83 0.55
C TRP A 58 -7.16 14.36 0.71
N PHE A 59 -6.97 13.80 1.89
CA PHE A 59 -7.34 12.45 2.23
C PHE A 59 -8.14 12.44 3.54
N ASN A 60 -9.42 12.08 3.48
CA ASN A 60 -10.32 12.08 4.63
C ASN A 60 -10.30 13.39 5.44
N GLY A 61 -10.27 14.53 4.74
CA GLY A 61 -10.27 15.86 5.35
C GLY A 61 -8.92 16.33 5.90
N LYS A 62 -7.84 15.59 5.67
CA LYS A 62 -6.47 15.95 6.05
C LYS A 62 -5.67 16.32 4.80
N ASN A 63 -4.83 17.36 4.91
CA ASN A 63 -3.87 17.67 3.87
C ASN A 63 -2.75 16.61 3.88
N LEU A 64 -2.73 15.79 2.84
CA LEU A 64 -1.80 14.67 2.75
C LEU A 64 -0.34 15.13 2.58
N LEU A 65 -0.14 16.28 1.96
CA LEU A 65 1.21 16.82 1.69
C LEU A 65 1.94 17.25 2.97
N GLU A 66 1.22 17.54 4.05
CA GLU A 66 1.78 17.88 5.36
C GLU A 66 2.17 16.66 6.21
N LEU A 67 1.74 15.45 5.80
CA LEU A 67 1.97 14.23 6.53
C LEU A 67 3.24 13.52 6.02
N PRO A 68 4.14 13.08 6.92
CA PRO A 68 5.24 12.21 6.54
C PRO A 68 4.73 10.83 6.12
N ALA A 69 5.56 10.06 5.40
CA ALA A 69 5.15 8.79 4.79
C ALA A 69 4.57 7.79 5.81
N GLU A 70 5.14 7.70 7.01
CA GLU A 70 4.66 6.83 8.08
C GLU A 70 3.27 7.22 8.59
N ASP A 71 2.92 8.49 8.65
CA ASP A 71 1.60 8.95 9.06
C ASP A 71 0.56 8.72 7.96
N ARG A 72 0.95 8.85 6.68
CA ARG A 72 0.09 8.45 5.56
C ARG A 72 -0.26 6.96 5.62
N ALA A 73 0.72 6.11 5.93
CA ALA A 73 0.48 4.68 6.12
C ALA A 73 -0.43 4.40 7.33
N ARG A 74 -0.25 5.12 8.45
CA ARG A 74 -1.11 5.02 9.65
C ARG A 74 -2.54 5.50 9.40
N GLU A 75 -2.73 6.50 8.53
CA GLU A 75 -4.05 6.95 8.07
C GLU A 75 -4.78 5.91 7.21
N GLY A 76 -4.05 4.94 6.66
CA GLY A 76 -4.60 3.84 5.87
C GLY A 76 -4.32 3.94 4.38
N ILE A 77 -3.23 4.58 3.97
CA ILE A 77 -2.74 4.51 2.59
C ILE A 77 -1.80 3.32 2.47
N PHE A 78 -2.05 2.47 1.48
CA PHE A 78 -1.22 1.31 1.16
C PHE A 78 -0.69 1.44 -0.26
N LEU A 79 0.59 1.08 -0.45
CA LEU A 79 1.21 1.00 -1.77
C LEU A 79 1.68 -0.44 -2.01
N SER A 80 1.18 -1.07 -3.05
CA SER A 80 1.78 -2.28 -3.61
C SER A 80 2.87 -1.86 -4.58
N PHE A 81 4.09 -2.25 -4.29
CA PHE A 81 5.25 -1.89 -5.10
C PHE A 81 5.36 -2.76 -6.35
N GLN A 82 5.82 -2.18 -7.45
CA GLN A 82 6.22 -2.94 -8.64
C GLN A 82 7.24 -4.05 -8.28
N TYR A 83 8.17 -3.73 -7.40
CA TYR A 83 9.15 -4.67 -6.83
C TYR A 83 9.01 -4.67 -5.30
N PRO A 84 8.38 -5.70 -4.70
CA PRO A 84 8.21 -5.80 -3.26
C PRO A 84 9.55 -5.77 -2.52
N VAL A 85 9.64 -4.91 -1.50
CA VAL A 85 10.86 -4.74 -0.70
C VAL A 85 11.11 -5.97 0.15
N GLU A 86 12.36 -6.40 0.22
CA GLU A 86 12.83 -7.47 1.12
C GLU A 86 13.35 -6.85 2.42
N ILE A 87 12.96 -7.42 3.56
CA ILE A 87 13.47 -7.00 4.88
C ILE A 87 14.09 -8.20 5.58
N PRO A 88 15.41 -8.43 5.37
CA PRO A 88 16.11 -9.54 6.00
C PRO A 88 16.03 -9.47 7.53
N GLY A 89 15.85 -10.61 8.18
CA GLY A 89 15.80 -10.72 9.65
C GLY A 89 14.48 -10.29 10.29
N VAL A 90 13.53 -9.73 9.54
CA VAL A 90 12.20 -9.36 10.05
C VAL A 90 11.16 -10.32 9.47
N SER A 91 10.60 -11.21 10.30
CA SER A 91 9.57 -12.12 9.81
C SER A 91 8.30 -11.39 9.39
N THR A 92 7.60 -11.93 8.39
CA THR A 92 6.33 -11.39 7.87
C THR A 92 5.31 -11.16 8.99
N VAL A 93 5.19 -12.12 9.94
CA VAL A 93 4.25 -11.98 11.07
C VAL A 93 4.65 -10.85 12.03
N ASN A 94 5.94 -10.66 12.30
CA ASN A 94 6.40 -9.57 13.17
C ASN A 94 6.23 -8.20 12.50
N PHE A 95 6.52 -8.11 11.21
CA PHE A 95 6.26 -6.91 10.42
C PHE A 95 4.78 -6.50 10.51
N LEU A 96 3.87 -7.43 10.20
CA LEU A 96 2.43 -7.17 10.23
C LEU A 96 1.92 -6.82 11.63
N LYS A 97 2.41 -7.52 12.67
CA LYS A 97 2.05 -7.20 14.07
C LYS A 97 2.43 -5.78 14.44
N THR A 98 3.64 -5.36 14.06
CA THR A 98 4.12 -4.00 14.32
C THR A 98 3.27 -2.98 13.56
N ALA A 99 3.05 -3.19 12.26
CA ALA A 99 2.29 -2.27 11.42
C ALA A 99 0.85 -2.08 11.92
N VAL A 100 0.14 -3.18 12.22
CA VAL A 100 -1.23 -3.13 12.75
C VAL A 100 -1.28 -2.42 14.10
N ASN A 101 -0.33 -2.70 14.99
CA ASN A 101 -0.31 -2.06 16.31
C ASN A 101 0.03 -0.56 16.22
N GLU A 102 0.89 -0.14 15.29
CA GLU A 102 1.15 1.28 15.04
C GLU A 102 -0.08 2.00 14.47
N GLN A 103 -0.83 1.39 13.57
CA GLN A 103 -2.11 1.94 13.12
C GLN A 103 -3.13 2.08 14.26
N ARG A 104 -3.22 1.07 15.15
CA ARG A 104 -4.11 1.11 16.31
C ARG A 104 -3.70 2.22 17.28
N LYS A 105 -2.42 2.29 17.61
CA LYS A 105 -1.86 3.32 18.48
C LYS A 105 -2.13 4.74 17.95
N TYR A 106 -1.95 4.94 16.64
CA TYR A 106 -2.26 6.21 15.99
C TYR A 106 -3.75 6.60 16.12
N LYS A 107 -4.64 5.62 16.14
CA LYS A 107 -6.08 5.79 16.37
C LYS A 107 -6.47 5.84 17.86
N GLY A 108 -5.50 5.84 18.79
CA GLY A 108 -5.77 5.82 20.24
C GLY A 108 -6.31 4.49 20.77
N LEU A 109 -6.15 3.40 20.01
CA LEU A 109 -6.60 2.06 20.39
C LEU A 109 -5.46 1.27 21.05
N PRO A 110 -5.76 0.35 21.99
CA PRO A 110 -4.76 -0.54 22.56
C PRO A 110 -4.23 -1.51 21.51
N PRO A 111 -2.97 -2.00 21.64
CA PRO A 111 -2.46 -3.01 20.74
C PRO A 111 -3.30 -4.29 20.78
N TYR A 112 -3.27 -5.06 19.69
CA TYR A 112 -3.94 -6.35 19.64
C TYR A 112 -3.39 -7.31 20.69
N PRO A 113 -4.24 -7.98 21.48
CA PRO A 113 -3.85 -9.15 22.25
C PRO A 113 -3.27 -10.22 21.31
N ALA A 114 -2.24 -10.93 21.75
CA ALA A 114 -1.53 -11.90 20.88
C ALA A 114 -2.46 -12.97 20.30
N SER A 115 -3.44 -13.45 21.09
CA SER A 115 -4.42 -14.45 20.64
C SER A 115 -5.35 -13.93 19.56
N GLU A 116 -5.83 -12.70 19.71
CA GLU A 116 -6.73 -12.06 18.72
C GLU A 116 -5.98 -11.75 17.42
N PHE A 117 -4.74 -11.26 17.53
CA PHE A 117 -3.88 -11.04 16.36
C PHE A 117 -3.65 -12.33 15.58
N LEU A 118 -3.30 -13.43 16.26
CA LEU A 118 -3.07 -14.72 15.60
C LEU A 118 -4.35 -15.28 14.96
N LYS A 119 -5.50 -15.06 15.57
CA LYS A 119 -6.80 -15.44 14.97
C LYS A 119 -7.04 -14.67 13.68
N MET A 120 -6.93 -13.36 13.73
CA MET A 120 -7.09 -12.49 12.55
C MET A 120 -6.11 -12.88 11.43
N ILE A 121 -4.84 -13.11 11.74
CA ILE A 121 -3.84 -13.55 10.76
C ILE A 121 -4.26 -14.85 10.06
N ARG A 122 -4.76 -15.85 10.79
CA ARG A 122 -5.22 -17.12 10.22
C ARG A 122 -6.40 -16.93 9.27
N GLU A 123 -7.40 -16.14 9.67
CA GLU A 123 -8.56 -15.83 8.83
C GLU A 123 -8.14 -15.14 7.52
N LYS A 124 -7.24 -14.17 7.60
CA LYS A 124 -6.72 -13.47 6.41
C LYS A 124 -5.83 -14.38 5.53
N MET A 125 -5.09 -15.30 6.12
CA MET A 125 -4.32 -16.30 5.38
C MET A 125 -5.22 -17.23 4.55
N GLU A 126 -6.29 -17.72 5.14
CA GLU A 126 -7.25 -18.57 4.46
C GLU A 126 -7.91 -17.83 3.31
N MET A 127 -8.31 -16.55 3.52
CA MET A 127 -8.89 -15.69 2.49
C MET A 127 -7.97 -15.55 1.27
N VAL A 128 -6.68 -15.33 1.48
CA VAL A 128 -5.69 -15.08 0.40
C VAL A 128 -5.05 -16.37 -0.13
N ASN A 129 -5.30 -17.51 0.52
CA ASN A 129 -4.65 -18.78 0.23
C ASN A 129 -3.12 -18.69 0.21
N ILE A 130 -2.54 -18.13 1.29
CA ILE A 130 -1.09 -17.99 1.47
C ILE A 130 -0.54 -19.13 2.35
N ASP A 131 0.65 -19.64 1.98
CA ASP A 131 1.31 -20.69 2.74
C ASP A 131 1.78 -20.19 4.11
N SER A 132 1.40 -20.88 5.18
CA SER A 132 1.78 -20.57 6.57
C SER A 132 3.29 -20.52 6.80
N ARG A 133 4.07 -21.24 6.01
CA ARG A 133 5.54 -21.22 6.10
C ARG A 133 6.13 -19.84 5.81
N LEU A 134 5.45 -19.03 5.00
CA LEU A 134 5.92 -17.69 4.65
C LEU A 134 5.83 -16.70 5.81
N LEU A 135 4.96 -16.95 6.80
CA LEU A 135 4.79 -16.06 7.96
C LEU A 135 6.05 -15.91 8.81
N ASN A 136 6.78 -17.02 9.01
CA ASN A 136 7.96 -17.05 9.85
C ASN A 136 9.26 -16.74 9.11
N ARG A 137 9.19 -16.62 7.77
CA ARG A 137 10.33 -16.20 6.94
C ARG A 137 10.47 -14.69 6.96
N SER A 138 11.67 -14.20 6.75
CA SER A 138 11.94 -12.78 6.53
C SER A 138 11.06 -12.24 5.40
N LEU A 139 10.55 -11.04 5.57
CA LEU A 139 9.60 -10.42 4.65
C LEU A 139 10.18 -10.40 3.22
N ASN A 140 9.52 -11.10 2.32
CA ASN A 140 9.85 -11.23 0.89
C ASN A 140 11.23 -11.82 0.56
N GLU A 141 12.10 -12.11 1.55
CA GLU A 141 13.45 -12.63 1.34
C GLU A 141 13.42 -14.03 0.74
N GLY A 142 13.96 -14.16 -0.48
CA GLY A 142 14.00 -15.41 -1.22
C GLY A 142 12.62 -15.97 -1.61
N PHE A 143 11.58 -15.12 -1.62
CA PHE A 143 10.27 -15.49 -2.16
C PHE A 143 10.32 -15.48 -3.68
N SER A 144 9.62 -16.41 -4.32
CA SER A 144 9.35 -16.32 -5.75
C SER A 144 8.50 -15.08 -6.08
N GLY A 145 8.46 -14.66 -7.35
CA GLY A 145 7.65 -13.52 -7.77
C GLY A 145 6.17 -13.68 -7.37
N GLY A 146 5.60 -14.87 -7.56
CA GLY A 146 4.23 -15.15 -7.16
C GLY A 146 4.00 -15.13 -5.64
N GLU A 147 4.96 -15.64 -4.85
CA GLU A 147 4.91 -15.57 -3.39
C GLU A 147 5.00 -14.13 -2.88
N LYS A 148 5.86 -13.29 -3.48
CA LYS A 148 5.96 -11.86 -3.17
C LYS A 148 4.62 -11.14 -3.41
N LYS A 149 4.00 -11.37 -4.54
CA LYS A 149 2.69 -10.78 -4.88
C LYS A 149 1.59 -11.25 -3.94
N LYS A 150 1.49 -12.56 -3.68
CA LYS A 150 0.54 -13.09 -2.67
C LYS A 150 0.79 -12.49 -1.28
N ASN A 151 2.04 -12.29 -0.90
CA ASN A 151 2.37 -11.67 0.38
C ASN A 151 1.97 -10.19 0.44
N GLU A 152 2.06 -9.43 -0.66
CA GLU A 152 1.53 -8.06 -0.72
C GLU A 152 0.01 -8.01 -0.57
N ILE A 153 -0.72 -8.91 -1.25
CA ILE A 153 -2.18 -9.03 -1.09
C ILE A 153 -2.52 -9.39 0.35
N PHE A 154 -1.76 -10.30 0.95
CA PHE A 154 -1.94 -10.67 2.36
C PHE A 154 -1.70 -9.48 3.29
N GLN A 155 -0.64 -8.70 3.07
CA GLN A 155 -0.40 -7.47 3.81
C GLN A 155 -1.56 -6.49 3.68
N MET A 156 -2.07 -6.28 2.47
CA MET A 156 -3.23 -5.42 2.22
C MET A 156 -4.48 -5.95 2.96
N ALA A 157 -4.76 -7.25 2.91
CA ALA A 157 -5.88 -7.85 3.62
C ALA A 157 -5.79 -7.71 5.15
N VAL A 158 -4.56 -7.75 5.72
CA VAL A 158 -4.32 -7.60 7.17
C VAL A 158 -4.40 -6.14 7.60
N LEU A 159 -3.85 -5.21 6.80
CA LEU A 159 -3.78 -3.79 7.13
C LEU A 159 -5.09 -3.04 6.87
N GLU A 160 -5.98 -3.60 6.08
CA GLU A 160 -7.31 -3.03 5.74
C GLU A 160 -7.23 -1.54 5.39
N PRO A 161 -6.49 -1.18 4.32
CA PRO A 161 -6.28 0.21 3.98
C PRO A 161 -7.58 0.88 3.52
N LYS A 162 -7.67 2.19 3.73
CA LYS A 162 -8.74 3.03 3.19
C LYS A 162 -8.50 3.40 1.72
N LEU A 163 -7.23 3.47 1.32
CA LEU A 163 -6.80 3.68 -0.07
C LEU A 163 -5.67 2.70 -0.38
N ALA A 164 -5.89 1.83 -1.36
CA ALA A 164 -4.84 0.98 -1.91
C ALA A 164 -4.40 1.53 -3.27
N ILE A 165 -3.11 1.80 -3.40
CA ILE A 165 -2.46 2.19 -4.65
C ILE A 165 -1.72 0.97 -5.16
N LEU A 166 -2.11 0.48 -6.34
CA LEU A 166 -1.55 -0.73 -6.94
C LEU A 166 -0.75 -0.34 -8.19
N ASP A 167 0.59 -0.35 -8.09
CA ASP A 167 1.47 0.04 -9.19
C ASP A 167 1.97 -1.21 -9.93
N GLU A 168 1.47 -1.43 -11.16
CA GLU A 168 1.79 -2.57 -12.04
C GLU A 168 1.68 -3.97 -11.38
N THR A 169 0.66 -4.16 -10.54
CA THR A 169 0.43 -5.42 -9.84
C THR A 169 -0.04 -6.55 -10.74
N ASP A 170 -0.48 -6.24 -11.95
CA ASP A 170 -0.99 -7.17 -12.95
C ASP A 170 0.11 -8.00 -13.63
N SER A 171 1.36 -7.55 -13.60
CA SER A 171 2.50 -8.30 -14.13
C SER A 171 2.84 -9.48 -13.21
N GLY A 172 2.15 -10.63 -13.40
CA GLY A 172 2.44 -11.88 -12.70
C GLY A 172 1.43 -12.31 -11.64
N LEU A 173 0.28 -11.63 -11.52
CA LEU A 173 -0.88 -12.15 -10.80
C LEU A 173 -1.68 -13.07 -11.71
N ASP A 174 -2.04 -14.25 -11.18
CA ASP A 174 -3.08 -15.06 -11.81
C ASP A 174 -4.47 -14.40 -11.59
N ILE A 175 -5.44 -14.80 -12.40
CA ILE A 175 -6.81 -14.25 -12.35
C ILE A 175 -7.44 -14.43 -10.96
N ASP A 176 -7.04 -15.43 -10.20
CA ASP A 176 -7.58 -15.70 -8.87
C ASP A 176 -7.06 -14.72 -7.83
N ALA A 177 -5.80 -14.32 -7.93
CA ALA A 177 -5.22 -13.27 -7.07
C ALA A 177 -5.86 -11.90 -7.35
N LEU A 178 -6.12 -11.56 -8.62
CA LEU A 178 -6.86 -10.35 -8.99
C LEU A 178 -8.30 -10.36 -8.44
N ARG A 179 -8.98 -11.52 -8.45
CA ARG A 179 -10.33 -11.66 -7.86
C ARG A 179 -10.31 -11.45 -6.34
N ILE A 180 -9.28 -11.94 -5.65
CA ILE A 180 -9.13 -11.74 -4.20
C ILE A 180 -8.93 -10.25 -3.88
N VAL A 181 -8.10 -9.54 -4.65
CA VAL A 181 -7.95 -8.08 -4.54
C VAL A 181 -9.29 -7.39 -4.77
N ALA A 182 -10.00 -7.72 -5.84
CA ALA A 182 -11.29 -7.14 -6.17
C ALA A 182 -12.36 -7.43 -5.10
N SER A 183 -12.34 -8.61 -4.47
CA SER A 183 -13.27 -8.97 -3.39
C SER A 183 -12.91 -8.36 -2.03
N GLY A 184 -11.66 -7.98 -1.83
CA GLY A 184 -11.19 -7.30 -0.60
C GLY A 184 -11.32 -5.78 -0.63
N VAL A 185 -11.68 -5.21 -1.78
CA VAL A 185 -11.90 -3.77 -1.99
C VAL A 185 -13.38 -3.39 -1.93
N ASN A 186 -14.29 -4.37 -1.87
CA ASN A 186 -15.75 -4.18 -1.75
C ASN A 186 -16.22 -4.36 -0.32
#